data_04d212fc05798db13ecc9f3bb6771934
#
_entry.id   04d212fc05798db13ecc9f3bb6771934
#
_cell.length_a   1.000
_cell.length_b   1.000
_cell.length_c   1.000
_cell.angle_alpha   90.00
_cell.angle_beta   90.00
_cell.angle_gamma   90.00
#
_symmetry.space_group_name_H-M   'P 1'
#
loop_
_entity.id
_entity.type
_entity.pdbx_description
1 polymer ?
#
loop_
_entity_poly.entity_id
_entity_poly.type
_entity_poly.pdbx_seq_one_letter_code
_entity_poly.pdbx_strand_id
1 'polypeptide(L)'
;MSTIPPDVLQSGHQPVIPLPFNANQPSSVTLYPLSNYTFGVKETQPEEDPSVVARLKRLEEHFSEHGMRRTCEGILVCHEHNHPHILMLQIANAFFKLPGDYLKPEDDEIEGFKSRLDERLAPVGRLGEEESNGEWDIGECLSQWWRPNFETFMYPFVPAHVTRPKECKKLYFIQLPKNSTSHSKIACC
;
A
#
# COMPACT_ATOMS: atom_id res chain seq x y z
N MET A 1 1.84 -23.63 -19.98
CA MET A 1 2.92 -23.30 -20.92
C MET A 1 2.38 -22.35 -21.95
N SER A 2 2.88 -21.13 -22.02
CA SER A 2 2.50 -20.17 -23.05
C SER A 2 3.21 -20.55 -24.34
N THR A 3 2.47 -21.00 -25.33
CA THR A 3 3.03 -21.31 -26.67
C THR A 3 3.20 -20.00 -27.43
N ILE A 4 4.45 -19.66 -27.78
CA ILE A 4 4.77 -18.51 -28.63
C ILE A 4 4.15 -18.76 -30.00
N PRO A 5 3.40 -17.81 -30.59
CA PRO A 5 2.84 -17.96 -31.91
C PRO A 5 3.94 -18.21 -32.96
N PRO A 6 3.73 -19.11 -33.95
CA PRO A 6 4.75 -19.50 -34.90
C PRO A 6 5.26 -18.34 -35.78
N ASP A 7 4.48 -17.31 -35.99
CA ASP A 7 4.85 -16.13 -36.78
C ASP A 7 5.96 -15.29 -36.13
N VAL A 8 6.06 -15.31 -34.80
CA VAL A 8 7.12 -14.58 -34.06
C VAL A 8 8.47 -15.27 -34.25
N LEU A 9 8.48 -16.59 -34.43
CA LEU A 9 9.70 -17.35 -34.63
C LEU A 9 10.27 -17.17 -36.05
N GLN A 10 9.42 -16.81 -37.04
CA GLN A 10 9.84 -16.62 -38.46
C GLN A 10 10.43 -15.22 -38.70
N SER A 11 10.10 -14.22 -37.87
CA SER A 11 10.57 -12.85 -38.09
C SER A 11 12.01 -12.59 -37.63
N GLY A 12 12.68 -13.55 -37.05
CA GLY A 12 14.06 -13.40 -36.53
C GLY A 12 14.19 -12.44 -35.34
N HIS A 13 13.10 -11.87 -34.86
CA HIS A 13 13.08 -11.01 -33.69
C HIS A 13 12.86 -11.89 -32.45
N GLN A 14 13.77 -11.76 -31.47
CA GLN A 14 13.54 -12.38 -30.18
C GLN A 14 12.28 -11.79 -29.54
N PRO A 15 11.39 -12.61 -28.98
CA PRO A 15 10.22 -12.08 -28.28
C PRO A 15 10.69 -11.20 -27.13
N VAL A 16 10.20 -9.96 -27.08
CA VAL A 16 10.43 -9.07 -25.96
C VAL A 16 9.59 -9.58 -24.80
N ILE A 17 10.21 -10.34 -23.92
CA ILE A 17 9.57 -10.77 -22.66
C ILE A 17 9.76 -9.62 -21.68
N PRO A 18 8.68 -8.95 -21.24
CA PRO A 18 8.81 -7.90 -20.23
C PRO A 18 9.39 -8.51 -18.95
N LEU A 19 10.25 -7.74 -18.27
CA LEU A 19 10.77 -8.16 -16.98
C LEU A 19 9.60 -8.44 -16.01
N PRO A 20 9.73 -9.47 -15.17
CA PRO A 20 8.75 -9.69 -14.13
C PRO A 20 8.60 -8.44 -13.26
N PHE A 21 7.39 -8.18 -12.79
CA PHE A 21 7.07 -7.04 -11.93
C PHE A 21 8.04 -6.89 -10.74
N ASN A 22 8.55 -8.00 -10.24
CA ASN A 22 9.47 -8.08 -9.10
C ASN A 22 10.93 -8.35 -9.49
N ALA A 23 11.32 -8.11 -10.75
CA ALA A 23 12.68 -8.42 -11.23
C ALA A 23 13.79 -7.66 -10.48
N ASN A 24 13.48 -6.49 -9.94
CA ASN A 24 14.42 -5.62 -9.25
C ASN A 24 14.31 -5.68 -7.72
N GLN A 25 13.50 -6.61 -7.19
CA GLN A 25 13.38 -6.75 -5.74
C GLN A 25 14.71 -7.18 -5.11
N PRO A 26 15.09 -6.58 -3.96
CA PRO A 26 16.31 -6.96 -3.27
C PRO A 26 16.25 -8.43 -2.84
N SER A 27 17.38 -9.13 -2.94
CA SER A 27 17.50 -10.53 -2.53
C SER A 27 17.44 -10.71 -1.01
N SER A 28 17.63 -9.64 -0.26
CA SER A 28 17.61 -9.65 1.20
C SER A 28 17.08 -8.33 1.74
N VAL A 29 16.40 -8.39 2.88
CA VAL A 29 15.87 -7.25 3.62
C VAL A 29 16.42 -7.28 5.03
N THR A 30 16.89 -6.14 5.54
CA THR A 30 17.35 -6.02 6.92
C THR A 30 16.17 -5.69 7.82
N LEU A 31 15.90 -6.56 8.79
CA LEU A 31 14.87 -6.33 9.80
C LEU A 31 15.52 -5.97 11.14
N TYR A 32 14.88 -5.10 11.88
CA TYR A 32 15.32 -4.70 13.21
C TYR A 32 14.39 -5.25 14.29
N PRO A 33 14.87 -5.40 15.54
CA PRO A 33 14.08 -5.93 16.63
C PRO A 33 12.87 -5.04 16.96
N LEU A 34 11.75 -5.66 17.33
CA LEU A 34 10.56 -4.95 17.80
C LEU A 34 10.85 -4.00 18.95
N SER A 35 11.80 -4.37 19.85
CA SER A 35 12.24 -3.55 20.97
C SER A 35 12.85 -2.19 20.60
N ASN A 36 13.24 -2.00 19.33
CA ASN A 36 13.75 -0.71 18.85
C ASN A 36 12.65 0.33 18.65
N TYR A 37 11.38 -0.09 18.69
CA TYR A 37 10.24 0.77 18.37
C TYR A 37 9.34 0.94 19.60
N THR A 38 8.82 2.16 19.76
CA THR A 38 7.83 2.47 20.79
C THR A 38 6.49 2.71 20.12
N PHE A 39 5.48 1.99 20.55
CA PHE A 39 4.12 2.13 20.03
C PHE A 39 3.31 3.06 20.95
N GLY A 40 2.66 4.04 20.34
CA GLY A 40 1.69 4.91 21.00
C GLY A 40 0.26 4.49 20.65
N VAL A 41 -0.69 5.02 21.37
CA VAL A 41 -2.13 4.82 21.09
C VAL A 41 -2.69 6.10 20.51
N LYS A 42 -3.37 6.00 19.38
CA LYS A 42 -4.20 7.06 18.79
C LYS A 42 -5.68 6.80 19.11
N GLU A 43 -6.49 7.83 18.93
CA GLU A 43 -7.94 7.64 18.94
C GLU A 43 -8.34 6.66 17.84
N THR A 44 -9.24 5.76 18.20
CA THR A 44 -9.78 4.76 17.26
C THR A 44 -10.44 5.46 16.09
N GLN A 45 -10.01 5.14 14.88
CA GLN A 45 -10.67 5.66 13.69
C GLN A 45 -12.07 5.05 13.54
N PRO A 46 -13.10 5.87 13.40
CA PRO A 46 -14.43 5.36 13.08
C PRO A 46 -14.41 4.72 11.68
N GLU A 47 -15.24 3.72 11.50
CA GLU A 47 -15.47 3.18 10.18
C GLU A 47 -16.19 4.24 9.34
N GLU A 48 -15.64 4.57 8.17
CA GLU A 48 -16.20 5.62 7.30
C GLU A 48 -17.54 5.22 6.68
N ASP A 49 -17.72 3.93 6.44
CA ASP A 49 -18.89 3.42 5.74
C ASP A 49 -19.66 2.45 6.63
N PRO A 50 -20.97 2.67 6.85
CA PRO A 50 -21.77 1.82 7.71
C PRO A 50 -22.04 0.42 7.15
N SER A 51 -21.71 0.19 5.86
CA SER A 51 -21.89 -1.08 5.19
C SER A 51 -21.02 -1.22 3.97
N VAL A 52 -20.85 -2.47 3.51
CA VAL A 52 -20.16 -2.78 2.24
C VAL A 52 -20.84 -2.08 1.06
N VAL A 53 -22.16 -2.01 1.05
CA VAL A 53 -22.94 -1.34 -0.01
C VAL A 53 -22.63 0.16 -0.04
N ALA A 54 -22.61 0.82 1.12
CA ALA A 54 -22.27 2.24 1.22
C ALA A 54 -20.85 2.51 0.70
N ARG A 55 -19.88 1.66 1.06
CA ARG A 55 -18.52 1.74 0.58
C ARG A 55 -18.39 1.61 -0.94
N LEU A 56 -19.11 0.67 -1.54
CA LEU A 56 -19.11 0.49 -2.99
C LEU A 56 -19.79 1.66 -3.71
N LYS A 57 -20.86 2.22 -3.14
CA LYS A 57 -21.52 3.41 -3.68
C LYS A 57 -20.59 4.62 -3.64
N ARG A 58 -19.89 4.86 -2.54
CA ARG A 58 -18.87 5.92 -2.44
C ARG A 58 -17.72 5.71 -3.45
N LEU A 59 -17.35 4.46 -3.74
CA LEU A 59 -16.38 4.17 -4.79
C LEU A 59 -16.91 4.53 -6.18
N GLU A 60 -18.19 4.27 -6.45
CA GLU A 60 -18.85 4.61 -7.72
C GLU A 60 -18.93 6.12 -7.91
N GLU A 61 -19.33 6.87 -6.89
CA GLU A 61 -19.37 8.32 -6.87
C GLU A 61 -17.97 8.89 -7.14
N HIS A 62 -16.96 8.44 -6.41
CA HIS A 62 -15.57 8.86 -6.62
C HIS A 62 -15.08 8.54 -8.04
N PHE A 63 -15.42 7.37 -8.57
CA PHE A 63 -15.01 6.98 -9.92
C PHE A 63 -15.64 7.85 -11.00
N SER A 64 -16.88 8.31 -10.81
CA SER A 64 -17.56 9.19 -11.76
C SER A 64 -16.91 10.57 -11.82
N GLU A 65 -16.36 11.06 -10.71
CA GLU A 65 -15.74 12.39 -10.61
C GLU A 65 -14.25 12.38 -10.97
N HIS A 66 -13.51 11.38 -10.50
CA HIS A 66 -12.04 11.36 -10.53
C HIS A 66 -11.45 10.17 -11.29
N GLY A 67 -12.28 9.22 -11.71
CA GLY A 67 -11.81 8.00 -12.36
C GLY A 67 -11.27 6.96 -11.37
N MET A 68 -10.32 6.13 -11.82
CA MET A 68 -9.80 5.01 -11.04
C MET A 68 -9.18 5.47 -9.72
N ARG A 69 -9.67 4.91 -8.61
CA ARG A 69 -9.09 5.12 -7.28
C ARG A 69 -7.69 4.49 -7.20
N ARG A 70 -6.75 5.24 -6.64
CA ARG A 70 -5.41 4.75 -6.32
C ARG A 70 -5.30 4.57 -4.81
N THR A 71 -4.93 3.37 -4.37
CA THR A 71 -4.75 3.04 -2.95
C THR A 71 -3.34 2.53 -2.73
N CYS A 72 -2.64 3.06 -1.73
CA CYS A 72 -1.32 2.59 -1.32
C CYS A 72 -1.38 2.12 0.13
N GLU A 73 -0.86 0.92 0.38
CA GLU A 73 -0.74 0.35 1.72
C GLU A 73 0.71 -0.08 1.97
N GLY A 74 1.18 0.07 3.21
CA GLY A 74 2.55 -0.21 3.61
C GLY A 74 2.69 -1.52 4.37
N ILE A 75 3.69 -2.29 4.02
CA ILE A 75 4.12 -3.48 4.75
C ILE A 75 5.36 -3.10 5.56
N LEU A 76 5.13 -2.73 6.83
CA LEU A 76 6.17 -2.41 7.79
C LEU A 76 6.51 -3.67 8.57
N VAL A 77 7.78 -4.06 8.52
CA VAL A 77 8.23 -5.34 9.11
C VAL A 77 9.31 -5.09 10.16
N CYS A 78 9.17 -5.73 11.29
CA CYS A 78 10.19 -5.89 12.32
C CYS A 78 10.35 -7.36 12.67
N HIS A 79 11.22 -7.71 13.60
CA HIS A 79 11.32 -9.08 14.09
C HIS A 79 11.26 -9.13 15.62
N GLU A 80 10.72 -10.22 16.14
CA GLU A 80 10.80 -10.60 17.54
C GLU A 80 11.14 -12.08 17.62
N HIS A 81 12.12 -12.42 18.45
CA HIS A 81 12.64 -13.80 18.57
C HIS A 81 12.96 -14.47 17.21
N ASN A 82 13.54 -13.71 16.28
CA ASN A 82 13.84 -14.13 14.89
C ASN A 82 12.62 -14.48 14.02
N HIS A 83 11.41 -14.11 14.44
CA HIS A 83 10.22 -14.23 13.62
C HIS A 83 9.83 -12.85 13.07
N PRO A 84 9.50 -12.74 11.77
CA PRO A 84 9.03 -11.49 11.19
C PRO A 84 7.62 -11.16 11.71
N HIS A 85 7.42 -9.89 12.02
CA HIS A 85 6.14 -9.32 12.46
C HIS A 85 5.77 -8.18 11.53
N ILE A 86 4.51 -8.15 11.12
CA ILE A 86 3.96 -7.08 10.28
C ILE A 86 3.10 -6.17 11.14
N LEU A 87 3.36 -4.86 11.05
CA LEU A 87 2.53 -3.85 11.69
C LEU A 87 1.17 -3.75 11.01
N MET A 88 0.11 -3.87 11.78
CA MET A 88 -1.27 -3.68 11.32
C MET A 88 -2.00 -2.70 12.22
N LEU A 89 -2.85 -1.86 11.63
CA LEU A 89 -3.74 -0.97 12.37
C LEU A 89 -5.04 -1.71 12.70
N GLN A 90 -5.50 -1.60 13.93
CA GLN A 90 -6.82 -2.08 14.32
C GLN A 90 -7.85 -0.95 14.11
N ILE A 91 -8.86 -1.21 13.32
CA ILE A 91 -9.92 -0.27 12.98
C ILE A 91 -11.19 -0.62 13.73
N ALA A 92 -11.79 0.37 14.39
CA ALA A 92 -13.06 0.25 15.12
C ALA A 92 -13.12 -0.94 16.09
N ASN A 93 -11.97 -1.38 16.61
CA ASN A 93 -11.83 -2.59 17.44
C ASN A 93 -12.35 -3.88 16.81
N ALA A 94 -12.54 -3.89 15.49
CA ALA A 94 -13.21 -4.98 14.77
C ALA A 94 -12.28 -5.74 13.82
N PHE A 95 -11.44 -5.05 13.05
CA PHE A 95 -10.60 -5.69 12.04
C PHE A 95 -9.23 -5.02 11.91
N PHE A 96 -8.29 -5.74 11.29
CA PHE A 96 -6.93 -5.28 11.07
C PHE A 96 -6.74 -4.88 9.61
N LYS A 97 -6.01 -3.78 9.39
CA LYS A 97 -5.71 -3.22 8.09
C LYS A 97 -4.22 -2.84 8.03
N LEU A 98 -3.61 -2.96 6.86
CA LEU A 98 -2.29 -2.39 6.62
C LEU A 98 -2.35 -0.86 6.69
N PRO A 99 -1.29 -0.20 7.19
CA PRO A 99 -1.20 1.26 7.18
C PRO A 99 -1.22 1.81 5.76
N GLY A 100 -1.95 2.87 5.55
CA GLY A 100 -2.11 3.52 4.25
C GLY A 100 -3.56 3.87 3.97
N ASP A 101 -3.79 4.45 2.80
CA ASP A 101 -5.12 4.85 2.35
C ASP A 101 -5.14 5.12 0.83
N TYR A 102 -6.30 5.57 0.32
CA TYR A 102 -6.38 6.05 -1.05
C TYR A 102 -5.75 7.43 -1.19
N LEU A 103 -5.13 7.64 -2.35
CA LEU A 103 -4.50 8.91 -2.72
C LEU A 103 -5.54 9.86 -3.30
N LYS A 104 -5.31 11.16 -3.15
CA LYS A 104 -6.08 12.15 -3.89
C LYS A 104 -5.74 12.07 -5.39
N PRO A 105 -6.64 12.52 -6.27
CA PRO A 105 -6.41 12.46 -7.72
C PRO A 105 -5.13 13.17 -8.17
N GLU A 106 -4.81 14.30 -7.54
CA GLU A 106 -3.66 15.16 -7.83
C GLU A 106 -2.36 14.72 -7.17
N ASP A 107 -2.40 13.85 -6.17
CA ASP A 107 -1.21 13.45 -5.41
C ASP A 107 -0.22 12.68 -6.30
N ASP A 108 1.07 13.00 -6.18
CA ASP A 108 2.11 12.07 -6.58
C ASP A 108 2.02 10.78 -5.75
N GLU A 109 2.35 9.66 -6.36
CA GLU A 109 2.09 8.35 -5.72
C GLU A 109 2.90 8.17 -4.43
N ILE A 110 4.20 8.47 -4.48
CA ILE A 110 5.08 8.24 -3.33
C ILE A 110 4.90 9.32 -2.27
N GLU A 111 4.85 10.59 -2.67
CA GLU A 111 4.66 11.69 -1.72
C GLU A 111 3.26 11.68 -1.09
N GLY A 112 2.23 11.40 -1.87
CA GLY A 112 0.89 11.21 -1.35
C GLY A 112 0.81 10.03 -0.38
N PHE A 113 1.52 8.93 -0.67
CA PHE A 113 1.58 7.78 0.23
C PHE A 113 2.29 8.09 1.55
N LYS A 114 3.43 8.81 1.51
CA LYS A 114 4.11 9.29 2.72
C LYS A 114 3.18 10.14 3.60
N SER A 115 2.45 11.06 2.98
CA SER A 115 1.46 11.89 3.69
C SER A 115 0.40 11.02 4.39
N ARG A 116 -0.10 9.96 3.74
CA ARG A 116 -1.05 9.03 4.37
C ARG A 116 -0.44 8.24 5.52
N LEU A 117 0.83 7.84 5.40
CA LEU A 117 1.53 7.18 6.50
C LEU A 117 1.70 8.11 7.70
N ASP A 118 2.03 9.38 7.48
CA ASP A 118 2.11 10.38 8.55
C ASP A 118 0.75 10.58 9.23
N GLU A 119 -0.32 10.74 8.48
CA GLU A 119 -1.67 10.84 9.05
C GLU A 119 -2.01 9.65 9.96
N ARG A 120 -1.62 8.44 9.55
CA ARG A 120 -1.96 7.20 10.25
C ARG A 120 -1.02 6.86 11.40
N LEU A 121 0.29 7.06 11.21
CA LEU A 121 1.34 6.54 12.08
C LEU A 121 2.11 7.62 12.85
N ALA A 122 2.08 8.89 12.44
CA ALA A 122 2.80 9.93 13.17
C ALA A 122 2.26 10.12 14.59
N PRO A 123 3.12 10.43 15.58
CA PRO A 123 2.70 10.66 16.96
C PRO A 123 1.74 11.82 17.08
N VAL A 124 0.78 11.72 18.01
CA VAL A 124 -0.10 12.82 18.38
C VAL A 124 0.74 13.93 19.01
N GLY A 125 0.61 15.18 18.54
CA GLY A 125 1.34 16.35 19.03
C GLY A 125 2.35 16.94 18.05
N ARG A 126 2.61 16.30 16.90
CA ARG A 126 3.41 16.86 15.81
C ARG A 126 2.61 17.58 14.72
N LEU A 127 1.29 17.60 14.84
CA LEU A 127 0.42 18.38 13.95
C LEU A 127 0.56 19.88 14.25
N GLY A 128 1.65 20.50 13.80
CA GLY A 128 1.84 21.95 13.99
C GLY A 128 3.28 22.43 13.91
N GLU A 129 4.25 21.56 14.01
CA GLU A 129 5.64 21.90 13.71
C GLU A 129 5.94 21.45 12.29
N GLU A 130 6.33 22.42 11.45
CA GLU A 130 6.72 22.35 10.04
C GLU A 130 6.75 20.93 9.46
N GLU A 131 6.01 20.73 8.36
CA GLU A 131 5.91 19.53 7.54
C GLU A 131 7.17 18.66 7.58
N SER A 132 7.39 17.92 8.66
CA SER A 132 8.30 16.80 8.61
C SER A 132 7.55 15.72 7.83
N ASN A 133 7.66 15.77 6.50
CA ASN A 133 7.46 14.58 5.70
C ASN A 133 8.31 13.52 6.38
N GLY A 134 7.66 12.63 7.17
CA GLY A 134 8.38 11.58 7.86
C GLY A 134 9.31 10.93 6.84
N GLU A 135 10.57 10.73 7.20
CA GLU A 135 11.54 10.06 6.33
C GLU A 135 11.14 8.58 6.18
N TRP A 136 9.96 8.36 5.55
CA TRP A 136 9.54 7.03 5.18
C TRP A 136 10.39 6.54 4.01
N ASP A 137 11.18 5.52 4.25
CA ASP A 137 11.92 4.82 3.20
C ASP A 137 10.96 3.85 2.52
N ILE A 138 10.32 4.34 1.45
CA ILE A 138 9.41 3.55 0.64
C ILE A 138 10.23 2.71 -0.33
N GLY A 139 10.26 1.43 -0.07
CA GLY A 139 10.90 0.45 -0.91
C GLY A 139 10.05 0.08 -2.13
N GLU A 140 10.27 -1.12 -2.63
CA GLU A 140 9.62 -1.59 -3.85
C GLU A 140 8.15 -1.92 -3.66
N CYS A 141 7.39 -1.79 -4.75
CA CYS A 141 6.03 -2.26 -4.82
C CYS A 141 6.02 -3.79 -4.88
N LEU A 142 5.57 -4.43 -3.82
CA LEU A 142 5.54 -5.88 -3.69
C LEU A 142 4.39 -6.52 -4.46
N SER A 143 3.28 -5.79 -4.61
CA SER A 143 2.07 -6.35 -5.20
C SER A 143 1.15 -5.25 -5.71
N GLN A 144 0.43 -5.56 -6.79
CA GLN A 144 -0.62 -4.70 -7.35
C GLN A 144 -1.90 -5.51 -7.49
N TRP A 145 -3.02 -4.88 -7.08
CA TRP A 145 -4.34 -5.47 -7.15
C TRP A 145 -5.32 -4.51 -7.79
N TRP A 146 -6.16 -5.02 -8.66
CA TRP A 146 -7.17 -4.24 -9.36
C TRP A 146 -8.57 -4.68 -9.00
N ARG A 147 -9.45 -3.72 -8.84
CA ARG A 147 -10.89 -3.92 -8.72
C ARG A 147 -11.52 -3.66 -10.09
N PRO A 148 -11.98 -4.69 -10.80
CA PRO A 148 -12.51 -4.51 -12.15
C PRO A 148 -13.87 -3.82 -12.17
N ASN A 149 -14.74 -4.12 -11.19
CA ASN A 149 -16.11 -3.63 -11.10
C ASN A 149 -16.41 -3.02 -9.71
N PHE A 150 -17.61 -2.48 -9.51
CA PHE A 150 -18.06 -2.00 -8.19
C PHE A 150 -18.50 -3.17 -7.30
N GLU A 151 -17.55 -4.02 -6.96
CA GLU A 151 -17.72 -5.20 -6.13
C GLU A 151 -16.54 -5.38 -5.17
N THR A 152 -16.64 -6.30 -4.23
CA THR A 152 -15.64 -6.45 -3.17
C THR A 152 -14.34 -7.14 -3.64
N PHE A 153 -14.39 -7.88 -4.72
CA PHE A 153 -13.26 -8.67 -5.19
C PHE A 153 -12.21 -7.83 -5.90
N MET A 154 -10.94 -8.17 -5.67
CA MET A 154 -9.78 -7.62 -6.35
C MET A 154 -8.94 -8.76 -6.94
N TYR A 155 -8.24 -8.47 -8.02
CA TYR A 155 -7.40 -9.44 -8.72
C TYR A 155 -5.98 -8.89 -8.91
N PRO A 156 -4.94 -9.75 -8.89
CA PRO A 156 -3.55 -9.33 -9.15
C PRO A 156 -3.27 -9.03 -10.63
N PHE A 157 -4.29 -8.90 -11.43
CA PHE A 157 -4.25 -8.56 -12.84
C PHE A 157 -5.53 -7.84 -13.26
N VAL A 158 -5.47 -7.13 -14.38
CA VAL A 158 -6.67 -6.56 -15.00
C VAL A 158 -7.25 -7.61 -15.96
N PRO A 159 -8.49 -8.08 -15.73
CA PRO A 159 -9.14 -9.01 -16.65
C PRO A 159 -9.22 -8.42 -18.08
N ALA A 160 -9.01 -9.25 -19.10
CA ALA A 160 -8.87 -8.80 -20.49
C ALA A 160 -10.08 -8.01 -21.04
N HIS A 161 -11.28 -8.25 -20.50
CA HIS A 161 -12.51 -7.54 -20.90
C HIS A 161 -12.71 -6.20 -20.17
N VAL A 162 -11.85 -5.87 -19.21
CA VAL A 162 -11.96 -4.65 -18.39
C VAL A 162 -11.01 -3.59 -18.95
N THR A 163 -11.57 -2.52 -19.47
CA THR A 163 -10.80 -1.38 -20.01
C THR A 163 -10.54 -0.30 -18.96
N ARG A 164 -11.42 -0.20 -17.95
CA ARG A 164 -11.36 0.82 -16.90
C ARG A 164 -11.58 0.19 -15.52
N PRO A 165 -10.55 -0.34 -14.88
CA PRO A 165 -10.65 -0.81 -13.50
C PRO A 165 -11.07 0.33 -12.56
N LYS A 166 -11.76 -0.01 -11.49
CA LYS A 166 -12.36 0.97 -10.56
C LYS A 166 -11.39 1.39 -9.47
N GLU A 167 -10.46 0.51 -9.12
CA GLU A 167 -9.42 0.77 -8.13
C GLU A 167 -8.16 0.00 -8.48
N CYS A 168 -7.00 0.63 -8.25
CA CYS A 168 -5.70 -0.02 -8.23
C CYS A 168 -5.13 0.14 -6.82
N LYS A 169 -4.87 -0.98 -6.16
CA LYS A 169 -4.22 -1.03 -4.84
C LYS A 169 -2.80 -1.53 -5.01
N LYS A 170 -1.84 -0.79 -4.45
CA LYS A 170 -0.43 -1.17 -4.41
C LYS A 170 0.03 -1.40 -2.97
N LEU A 171 0.82 -2.44 -2.77
CA LEU A 171 1.45 -2.77 -1.51
C LEU A 171 2.95 -2.47 -1.61
N TYR A 172 3.43 -1.56 -0.78
CA TYR A 172 4.82 -1.17 -0.72
C TYR A 172 5.51 -1.74 0.51
N PHE A 173 6.72 -2.25 0.33
CA PHE A 173 7.59 -2.50 1.46
C PHE A 173 8.08 -1.18 2.04
N ILE A 174 8.03 -1.05 3.37
CA ILE A 174 8.53 0.12 4.07
C ILE A 174 9.66 -0.31 5.01
N GLN A 175 10.85 0.20 4.74
CA GLN A 175 11.99 -0.04 5.59
C GLN A 175 11.87 0.80 6.87
N LEU A 176 11.77 0.13 8.01
CA LEU A 176 11.80 0.81 9.30
C LEU A 176 13.26 1.19 9.66
N PRO A 177 13.51 2.38 10.22
CA PRO A 177 14.85 2.81 10.61
C PRO A 177 15.39 1.96 11.77
N LYS A 178 16.73 1.80 11.82
CA LYS A 178 17.41 0.99 12.85
C LYS A 178 17.13 1.46 14.27
N ASN A 179 17.13 2.76 14.46
CA ASN A 179 16.94 3.39 15.78
C ASN A 179 15.87 4.47 15.69
N SER A 180 15.05 4.48 16.66
CA SER A 180 13.97 5.42 16.81
C SER A 180 14.38 6.66 17.61
N THR A 181 15.36 7.42 17.15
CA THR A 181 15.87 8.57 17.92
C THR A 181 14.97 9.81 17.88
N SER A 182 14.04 9.92 16.96
CA SER A 182 13.09 11.05 16.95
C SER A 182 11.72 10.76 16.33
N HIS A 183 11.55 9.67 15.58
CA HIS A 183 10.36 9.42 14.76
C HIS A 183 9.58 8.15 15.14
N SER A 184 9.95 7.51 16.20
CA SER A 184 9.65 6.10 16.46
C SER A 184 8.50 5.84 17.44
N LYS A 185 7.72 6.82 17.73
CA LYS A 185 6.41 6.53 18.32
C LYS A 185 5.46 6.25 17.17
N ILE A 186 5.43 5.01 16.71
CA ILE A 186 4.39 4.56 15.79
C ILE A 186 3.11 4.51 16.61
N ALA A 187 2.15 5.38 16.32
CA ALA A 187 0.87 5.32 16.99
C ALA A 187 0.03 4.21 16.34
N CYS A 188 -0.23 3.14 17.07
CA CYS A 188 -1.22 2.14 16.70
C CYS A 188 -2.58 2.52 17.26
N CYS A 189 -3.61 2.39 16.42
CA CYS A 189 -5.00 2.45 16.89
C CYS A 189 -5.44 1.09 17.38
#